data_1829ce128020093a49e01ce8f24302c8
#
_entry.id   1829ce128020093a49e01ce8f24302c8
#
_cell.length_a   1.000
_cell.length_b   1.000
_cell.length_c   1.000
_cell.angle_alpha   90.00
_cell.angle_beta   90.00
_cell.angle_gamma   90.00
#
_symmetry.space_group_name_H-M   'P 1'
#
loop_
_entity.id
_entity.type
_entity.pdbx_description
1 polymer ?
#
loop_
_entity_poly.entity_id
_entity_poly.type
_entity_poly.pdbx_seq_one_letter_code
_entity_poly.pdbx_strand_id
1 'polypeptide(L)'
;MVTQAMQAERSGLRLQRCNLVQLEGPEPGKVMAVEAAGLVVGKSPEADWTVPDLTVSRLHFAIRSEGGRYLVQDLDSTNGTELDGARVREAFVRPGALVKAGEVVFRFVTEYDAVHI
;
A
#
# COMPACT_ATOMS: atom_id res chain seq x y z
N MET A 1 -0.95 25.14 -22.81
CA MET A 1 -0.75 24.71 -22.62
C MET A 1 -0.75 24.23 -22.30
N VAL A 2 -0.94 24.11 -22.14
CA VAL A 2 -0.85 23.49 -21.78
C VAL A 2 -0.86 22.89 -21.62
N THR A 3 -0.89 22.71 -21.59
CA THR A 3 -0.81 22.02 -21.39
C THR A 3 -0.47 21.59 -21.12
N GLN A 4 -0.43 21.61 -20.81
CA GLN A 4 -0.15 21.08 -20.41
C GLN A 4 -0.04 20.62 -19.78
N ALA A 5 -0.15 21.21 -19.56
CA ALA A 5 -0.21 20.64 -18.89
C ALA A 5 -0.60 20.14 -18.75
N MET A 6 -0.79 20.07 -18.87
CA MET A 6 -1.18 19.34 -18.84
C MET A 6 -1.09 18.60 -18.89
N GLN A 7 -0.86 18.47 -19.17
CA GLN A 7 -0.71 17.61 -19.19
C GLN A 7 -0.30 17.05 -18.66
N ALA A 8 -0.25 17.36 -18.32
CA ALA A 8 0.10 16.81 -17.72
C ALA A 8 -0.03 16.43 -17.15
N GLU A 9 -0.14 16.60 -16.94
CA GLU A 9 -0.33 16.18 -16.37
C GLU A 9 -0.57 15.53 -16.36
N ARG A 10 -0.64 15.39 -16.92
CA ARG A 10 -0.97 14.73 -17.03
C ARG A 10 -0.68 13.75 -16.89
N SER A 11 -0.33 13.28 -16.83
CA SER A 11 -0.09 12.48 -16.73
C SER A 11 -0.23 11.64 -15.97
N GLY A 12 -0.33 11.32 -15.75
CA GLY A 12 -0.61 10.59 -15.10
C GLY A 12 -0.49 10.07 -14.18
N LEU A 13 -0.34 10.20 -14.49
CA LEU A 13 -0.17 10.07 -13.90
C LEU A 13 -0.52 10.21 -12.92
N ARG A 14 0.11 10.00 -13.11
CA ARG A 14 0.04 10.68 -12.19
C ARG A 14 -1.00 10.57 -11.30
N LEU A 15 -1.77 10.65 -11.46
CA LEU A 15 -2.85 10.75 -10.65
C LEU A 15 -3.55 9.54 -10.31
N GLN A 16 -2.91 8.36 -10.50
CA GLN A 16 -3.49 7.16 -10.02
C GLN A 16 -3.64 7.21 -8.54
N ARG A 17 -4.81 6.96 -8.04
CA ARG A 17 -5.02 6.78 -6.63
C ARG A 17 -4.88 5.33 -6.30
N CYS A 18 -4.19 5.06 -5.21
CA CYS A 18 -3.94 3.70 -4.78
C CYS A 18 -4.52 3.48 -3.41
N ASN A 19 -5.03 2.29 -3.19
CA ASN A 19 -5.59 1.91 -1.91
C ASN A 19 -5.03 0.58 -1.49
N LEU A 20 -5.08 0.34 -0.20
CA LEU A 20 -4.76 -0.96 0.36
C LEU A 20 -6.04 -1.51 0.94
N VAL A 21 -6.42 -2.72 0.56
CA VAL A 21 -7.66 -3.34 1.01
C VAL A 21 -7.31 -4.55 1.85
N GLN A 22 -7.85 -4.65 3.05
CA GLN A 22 -7.62 -5.82 3.88
C GLN A 22 -8.52 -6.95 3.38
N LEU A 23 -7.93 -8.07 3.00
CA LEU A 23 -8.68 -9.24 2.55
C LEU A 23 -8.91 -10.21 3.67
N GLU A 24 -7.89 -10.44 4.50
CA GLU A 24 -7.97 -11.37 5.63
C GLU A 24 -7.38 -10.71 6.84
N GLY A 25 -8.02 -10.86 7.98
CA GLY A 25 -7.56 -10.25 9.22
C GLY A 25 -8.72 -9.74 10.03
N PRO A 26 -8.45 -8.83 10.98
CA PRO A 26 -9.51 -8.36 11.88
C PRO A 26 -10.62 -7.55 11.20
N GLU A 27 -10.32 -6.90 10.07
CA GLU A 27 -11.31 -6.03 9.42
C GLU A 27 -11.35 -6.27 7.92
N PRO A 28 -11.82 -7.45 7.48
CA PRO A 28 -11.84 -7.75 6.05
C PRO A 28 -12.71 -6.73 5.31
N GLY A 29 -12.22 -6.25 4.18
CA GLY A 29 -12.94 -5.29 3.36
C GLY A 29 -12.62 -3.85 3.68
N LYS A 30 -11.89 -3.58 4.76
CA LYS A 30 -11.50 -2.22 5.08
C LYS A 30 -10.50 -1.70 4.06
N VAL A 31 -10.65 -0.45 3.67
CA VAL A 31 -9.83 0.18 2.64
C VAL A 31 -9.18 1.44 3.20
N MET A 32 -7.90 1.61 2.92
CA MET A 32 -7.20 2.84 3.27
C MET A 32 -6.46 3.35 2.05
N ALA A 33 -6.53 4.65 1.84
CA ALA A 33 -5.82 5.28 0.74
C ALA A 33 -4.32 5.28 1.02
N VAL A 34 -3.54 5.05 -0.02
CA VAL A 34 -2.09 5.20 0.07
C VAL A 34 -1.77 6.59 -0.46
N GLU A 35 -1.48 7.50 0.47
CA GLU A 35 -1.24 8.90 0.12
C GLU A 35 0.20 9.09 -0.35
N ALA A 36 0.47 10.26 -0.94
CA ALA A 36 1.82 10.56 -1.38
C ALA A 36 2.81 10.48 -0.23
N ALA A 37 2.39 10.82 0.98
CA ALA A 37 3.24 10.74 2.15
C ALA A 37 3.51 9.31 2.60
N GLY A 38 2.79 8.35 2.03
CA GLY A 38 2.96 6.96 2.38
C GLY A 38 1.93 6.45 3.36
N LEU A 39 2.04 5.18 3.72
CA LEU A 39 1.13 4.54 4.64
C LEU A 39 1.92 3.54 5.47
N VAL A 40 1.90 3.70 6.78
CA VAL A 40 2.55 2.75 7.70
C VAL A 40 1.46 1.88 8.32
N VAL A 41 1.67 0.57 8.26
CA VAL A 41 0.73 -0.41 8.77
C VAL A 41 1.37 -1.17 9.93
N GLY A 42 0.66 -1.31 11.02
CA GLY A 42 1.16 -2.04 12.16
C GLY A 42 0.15 -2.11 13.29
N LYS A 43 0.54 -2.75 14.37
CA LYS A 43 -0.35 -2.94 15.52
C LYS A 43 -0.38 -1.72 16.43
N SER A 44 0.62 -0.85 16.33
CA SER A 44 0.73 0.31 17.19
C SER A 44 -0.30 1.36 16.83
N PRO A 45 -0.84 2.09 17.81
CA PRO A 45 -1.70 3.24 17.51
C PRO A 45 -0.94 4.34 16.77
N GLU A 46 0.39 4.27 16.71
CA GLU A 46 1.18 5.23 15.94
C GLU A 46 1.21 4.93 14.45
N ALA A 47 0.78 3.73 14.06
CA ALA A 47 0.70 3.41 12.63
C ALA A 47 -0.45 4.18 11.99
N ASP A 48 -0.30 4.46 10.70
CA ASP A 48 -1.38 5.11 9.96
C ASP A 48 -2.60 4.19 9.89
N TRP A 49 -2.37 2.92 9.71
CA TRP A 49 -3.41 1.91 9.76
C TRP A 49 -3.08 0.96 10.90
N THR A 50 -3.83 1.07 11.99
CA THR A 50 -3.64 0.18 13.13
C THR A 50 -4.41 -1.10 12.89
N VAL A 51 -3.68 -2.22 12.88
CA VAL A 51 -4.26 -3.54 12.66
C VAL A 51 -4.09 -4.35 13.94
N PRO A 52 -5.18 -4.59 14.68
CA PRO A 52 -5.08 -5.26 15.99
C PRO A 52 -5.00 -6.77 15.83
N ASP A 53 -3.84 -7.26 15.44
CA ASP A 53 -3.59 -8.68 15.22
C ASP A 53 -2.27 -9.05 15.85
N LEU A 54 -2.24 -10.15 16.59
CA LEU A 54 -1.06 -10.54 17.35
C LEU A 54 0.13 -10.90 16.47
N THR A 55 -0.11 -11.26 15.21
CA THR A 55 0.98 -11.63 14.31
C THR A 55 1.58 -10.43 13.60
N VAL A 56 1.00 -9.26 13.79
CA VAL A 56 1.46 -8.02 13.17
C VAL A 56 2.34 -7.27 14.15
N SER A 57 3.49 -6.81 13.70
CA SER A 57 4.40 -6.03 14.54
C SER A 57 3.86 -4.63 14.76
N ARG A 58 4.39 -3.93 15.78
CA ARG A 58 3.93 -2.59 16.13
C ARG A 58 3.97 -1.67 14.91
N LEU A 59 5.08 -1.64 14.21
CA LEU A 59 5.20 -1.01 12.89
C LEU A 59 5.70 -2.10 11.99
N HIS A 60 4.88 -2.57 11.07
CA HIS A 60 5.18 -3.79 10.34
C HIS A 60 5.72 -3.52 8.95
N PHE A 61 5.01 -2.73 8.17
CA PHE A 61 5.50 -2.36 6.85
C PHE A 61 4.99 -0.98 6.48
N ALA A 62 5.65 -0.40 5.49
CA ALA A 62 5.23 0.88 4.93
C ALA A 62 5.09 0.75 3.43
N ILE A 63 4.19 1.52 2.86
CA ILE A 63 4.13 1.70 1.43
C ILE A 63 4.43 3.15 1.18
N ARG A 64 5.37 3.44 0.28
CA ARG A 64 5.73 4.82 -0.04
C ARG A 64 5.88 4.99 -1.54
N SER A 65 5.70 6.22 -1.95
CA SER A 65 5.88 6.60 -3.33
C SER A 65 7.36 6.87 -3.59
N GLU A 66 7.86 6.38 -4.69
CA GLU A 66 9.24 6.62 -5.06
C GLU A 66 9.35 6.63 -6.58
N GLY A 67 9.65 7.79 -7.14
CA GLY A 67 9.84 7.90 -8.59
C GLY A 67 8.59 7.57 -9.39
N GLY A 68 7.42 7.91 -8.87
CA GLY A 68 6.18 7.63 -9.57
C GLY A 68 5.69 6.20 -9.40
N ARG A 69 6.36 5.42 -8.59
CA ARG A 69 6.01 4.03 -8.32
C ARG A 69 5.79 3.88 -6.83
N TYR A 70 5.23 2.76 -6.43
CA TYR A 70 5.04 2.48 -5.01
C TYR A 70 5.94 1.35 -4.56
N LEU A 71 6.44 1.49 -3.36
CA LEU A 71 7.42 0.58 -2.78
C LEU A 71 6.89 0.07 -1.45
N VAL A 72 6.88 -1.25 -1.25
CA VAL A 72 6.58 -1.80 0.06
C VAL A 72 7.89 -2.07 0.77
N GLN A 73 7.95 -1.73 2.05
CA GLN A 73 9.16 -1.87 2.83
C GLN A 73 8.82 -2.51 4.17
N ASP A 74 9.49 -3.62 4.50
CA ASP A 74 9.35 -4.25 5.80
C ASP A 74 10.08 -3.39 6.84
N LEU A 75 9.46 -3.16 7.97
CA LEU A 75 10.02 -2.32 9.03
C LEU A 75 10.59 -3.18 10.16
N ASP A 76 11.42 -4.14 9.79
CA ASP A 76 12.04 -5.07 10.74
C ASP A 76 11.01 -5.83 11.53
N SER A 77 9.97 -6.28 10.85
CA SER A 77 8.89 -6.98 11.50
C SER A 77 9.34 -8.35 12.00
N THR A 78 8.65 -8.85 13.01
CA THR A 78 8.97 -10.16 13.58
C THR A 78 8.66 -11.28 12.60
N ASN A 79 7.52 -11.21 11.94
CA ASN A 79 7.06 -12.31 11.08
C ASN A 79 7.34 -12.08 9.60
N GLY A 80 7.84 -10.91 9.24
CA GLY A 80 8.18 -10.61 7.85
C GLY A 80 6.99 -10.09 7.07
N THR A 81 7.31 -9.53 5.92
CA THR A 81 6.32 -9.03 4.97
C THR A 81 6.51 -9.80 3.68
N GLU A 82 5.40 -10.27 3.09
CA GLU A 82 5.45 -11.00 1.83
C GLU A 82 4.75 -10.21 0.75
N LEU A 83 5.30 -10.27 -0.44
CA LEU A 83 4.70 -9.67 -1.62
C LEU A 83 4.49 -10.80 -2.63
N ASP A 84 3.22 -11.07 -2.92
CA ASP A 84 2.83 -12.15 -3.83
C ASP A 84 3.49 -13.47 -3.46
N GLY A 85 3.55 -13.75 -2.17
CA GLY A 85 4.06 -15.01 -1.66
C GLY A 85 5.55 -15.06 -1.39
N ALA A 86 6.29 -14.02 -1.74
CA ALA A 86 7.73 -14.00 -1.52
C ALA A 86 8.06 -13.01 -0.41
N ARG A 87 8.89 -13.43 0.53
CA ARG A 87 9.31 -12.54 1.60
C ARG A 87 10.24 -11.46 1.05
N VAL A 88 9.97 -10.21 1.40
CA VAL A 88 10.76 -9.10 0.88
C VAL A 88 11.17 -8.16 2.01
N ARG A 89 12.27 -7.47 1.81
CA ARG A 89 12.63 -6.36 2.67
C ARG A 89 12.10 -5.08 2.05
N GLU A 90 12.17 -5.00 0.74
CA GLU A 90 11.78 -3.80 0.03
C GLU A 90 11.56 -4.19 -1.43
N ALA A 91 10.45 -3.79 -2.01
CA ALA A 91 10.14 -4.15 -3.38
C ALA A 91 9.08 -3.23 -3.95
N PHE A 92 9.15 -2.99 -5.24
CA PHE A 92 8.11 -2.23 -5.90
C PHE A 92 6.83 -3.06 -5.98
N VAL A 93 5.71 -2.38 -5.80
CA VAL A 93 4.40 -3.01 -5.73
C VAL A 93 3.62 -2.67 -6.98
N ARG A 94 2.98 -3.68 -7.57
CA ARG A 94 2.11 -3.46 -8.73
C ARG A 94 0.66 -3.55 -8.30
N PRO A 95 -0.23 -2.90 -9.05
CA PRO A 95 -1.66 -3.04 -8.77
C PRO A 95 -2.06 -4.51 -8.79
N GLY A 96 -2.86 -4.89 -7.83
CA GLY A 96 -3.33 -6.26 -7.69
C GLY A 96 -2.45 -7.14 -6.83
N ALA A 97 -1.28 -6.66 -6.42
CA ALA A 97 -0.36 -7.46 -5.61
C ALA A 97 -0.94 -7.75 -4.22
N LEU A 98 -0.57 -8.90 -3.68
CA LEU A 98 -0.94 -9.27 -2.33
C LEU A 98 0.22 -8.98 -1.39
N VAL A 99 -0.08 -8.27 -0.30
CA VAL A 99 0.90 -7.96 0.73
C VAL A 99 0.45 -8.68 1.99
N LYS A 100 1.32 -9.50 2.57
CA LYS A 100 0.97 -10.24 3.77
C LYS A 100 1.87 -9.81 4.91
N ALA A 101 1.27 -9.49 6.03
CA ALA A 101 1.96 -9.09 7.26
C ALA A 101 1.48 -10.00 8.36
N GLY A 102 2.34 -10.92 8.82
CA GLY A 102 1.90 -11.94 9.74
C GLY A 102 0.82 -12.78 9.07
N GLU A 103 -0.36 -12.86 9.69
CA GLU A 103 -1.48 -13.59 9.11
C GLU A 103 -2.47 -12.68 8.38
N VAL A 104 -2.20 -11.39 8.31
CA VAL A 104 -3.10 -10.43 7.71
C VAL A 104 -2.72 -10.21 6.26
N VAL A 105 -3.70 -10.26 5.37
CA VAL A 105 -3.48 -10.19 3.93
C VAL A 105 -4.18 -8.95 3.38
N PHE A 106 -3.45 -8.21 2.57
CA PHE A 106 -3.95 -7.00 1.94
C PHE A 106 -3.76 -7.11 0.42
N ARG A 107 -4.56 -6.35 -0.30
CA ARG A 107 -4.36 -6.19 -1.74
C ARG A 107 -4.12 -4.73 -2.05
N PHE A 108 -3.10 -4.48 -2.85
CA PHE A 108 -2.78 -3.13 -3.31
C PHE A 108 -3.55 -2.92 -4.62
N VAL A 109 -4.40 -1.90 -4.66
CA VAL A 109 -5.25 -1.68 -5.83
C VAL A 109 -5.18 -0.22 -6.26
N THR A 110 -5.56 0.05 -7.47
CA THR A 110 -5.64 1.42 -7.94
C THR A 110 -7.08 1.75 -8.26
N GLU A 111 -7.38 3.04 -8.25
CA GLU A 111 -8.70 3.52 -8.63
C GLU A 111 -8.70 4.05 -10.04
N TYR A 112 -7.68 3.73 -10.79
CA TYR A 112 -7.53 4.28 -12.11
C TYR A 112 -8.77 4.07 -12.97
N ASP A 113 -9.28 2.88 -12.93
CA ASP A 113 -10.42 2.55 -13.77
C ASP A 113 -11.66 3.32 -13.41
N ALA A 114 -11.83 3.63 -12.16
CA ALA A 114 -13.00 4.35 -11.72
C ALA A 114 -13.03 5.75 -12.29
N VAL A 115 -11.88 6.31 -12.55
CA VAL A 115 -11.78 7.66 -13.06
C VAL A 115 -11.90 7.68 -14.55
N HIS A 116 -11.65 6.57 -15.15
CA HIS A 116 -11.46 6.48 -16.56
C HIS A 116 -12.72 6.46 -17.38
N ILE A 117 -13.81 6.34 -16.80
CA ILE A 117 -15.00 6.28 -17.57
C ILE A 117 -15.47 7.57 -18.13
#